data_f9ce42277182e1a2be0a353c20750a97
#
_entry.id   f9ce42277182e1a2be0a353c20750a97
#
_cell.length_a   1.000
_cell.length_b   1.000
_cell.length_c   1.000
_cell.angle_alpha   90.00
_cell.angle_beta   90.00
_cell.angle_gamma   90.00
#
_symmetry.space_group_name_H-M   'P 1'
#
loop_
_entity.id
_entity.type
_entity.pdbx_description
1 polymer ?
#
loop_
_entity_poly.entity_id
_entity_poly.type
_entity_poly.pdbx_seq_one_letter_code
_entity_poly.pdbx_strand_id
1 'polypeptide(L)' 'MKTISGIKLKIMVRAFKIRIKNGESFEDIAADYPVLTTDDLEAIRAALYME' A
#
# COMPACT_ATOMS: atom_id res chain seq x y z
N MET A 1 -9.62 6.10 -15.41
CA MET A 1 -9.10 6.03 -14.08
C MET A 1 -7.92 5.08 -13.96
N LYS A 2 -6.86 5.54 -13.31
CA LYS A 2 -5.68 4.73 -13.24
C LYS A 2 -5.29 4.38 -11.85
N THR A 3 -4.96 3.12 -11.64
CA THR A 3 -4.30 2.72 -10.41
C THR A 3 -2.82 2.66 -10.69
N ILE A 4 -2.02 2.48 -9.63
CA ILE A 4 -0.59 2.33 -9.82
C ILE A 4 -0.31 1.08 -10.65
N SER A 5 0.77 1.12 -11.40
CA SER A 5 1.12 -0.01 -12.25
C SER A 5 1.49 -1.22 -11.41
N GLY A 6 1.52 -2.39 -12.07
CA GLY A 6 1.81 -3.62 -11.35
C GLY A 6 3.15 -3.59 -10.63
N ILE A 7 4.17 -3.02 -11.27
CA ILE A 7 5.50 -2.95 -10.66
C ILE A 7 5.48 -2.01 -9.46
N LYS A 8 4.88 -0.84 -9.63
CA LYS A 8 4.79 0.11 -8.52
C LYS A 8 3.94 -0.45 -7.39
N LEU A 9 2.88 -1.16 -7.74
CA LEU A 9 2.04 -1.77 -6.73
C LEU A 9 2.83 -2.75 -5.88
N LYS A 10 3.64 -3.59 -6.52
CA LYS A 10 4.45 -4.54 -5.79
C LYS A 10 5.42 -3.87 -4.84
N ILE A 11 6.04 -2.79 -5.30
CA ILE A 11 6.98 -2.06 -4.47
C ILE A 11 6.27 -1.47 -3.26
N MET A 12 5.09 -0.89 -3.48
CA MET A 12 4.34 -0.30 -2.38
C MET A 12 3.83 -1.34 -1.42
N VAL A 13 3.38 -2.48 -1.94
CA VAL A 13 2.92 -3.57 -1.06
C VAL A 13 4.04 -4.03 -0.15
N ARG A 14 5.23 -4.17 -0.71
CA ARG A 14 6.38 -4.59 0.07
C ARG A 14 6.72 -3.58 1.15
N ALA A 15 6.70 -2.29 0.80
CA ALA A 15 6.99 -1.24 1.77
C ALA A 15 5.98 -1.25 2.90
N PHE A 16 4.69 -1.34 2.55
CA PHE A 16 3.64 -1.40 3.56
C PHE A 16 3.80 -2.62 4.45
N LYS A 17 4.12 -3.75 3.84
CA LYS A 17 4.26 -4.99 4.59
C LYS A 17 5.36 -4.89 5.65
N ILE A 18 6.49 -4.32 5.27
CA ILE A 18 7.61 -4.18 6.19
C ILE A 18 7.22 -3.30 7.36
N ARG A 19 6.56 -2.18 7.09
CA ARG A 19 6.19 -1.25 8.14
C ARG A 19 5.12 -1.83 9.06
N ILE A 20 4.19 -2.58 8.48
CA ILE A 20 3.17 -3.25 9.29
C ILE A 20 3.83 -4.26 10.22
N LYS A 21 4.82 -4.99 9.73
CA LYS A 21 5.56 -5.92 10.56
C LYS A 21 6.28 -5.21 11.69
N ASN A 22 6.67 -3.97 11.47
CA ASN A 22 7.33 -3.17 12.49
C ASN A 22 6.36 -2.57 13.50
N GLY A 23 5.07 -2.85 13.36
CA GLY A 23 4.10 -2.38 14.32
C GLY A 23 3.32 -1.15 13.90
N GLU A 24 3.52 -0.66 12.69
CA GLU A 24 2.78 0.50 12.20
C GLU A 24 1.44 0.07 11.65
N SER A 25 0.44 0.95 11.74
CA SER A 25 -0.86 0.65 11.18
C SER A 25 -0.90 1.04 9.71
N PHE A 26 -1.80 0.40 8.97
CA PHE A 26 -2.00 0.72 7.56
C PHE A 26 -2.30 2.20 7.37
N GLU A 27 -3.15 2.74 8.22
CA GLU A 27 -3.55 4.14 8.10
C GLU A 27 -2.40 5.09 8.34
N ASP A 28 -1.56 4.77 9.31
CA ASP A 28 -0.39 5.60 9.57
C ASP A 28 0.56 5.59 8.38
N ILE A 29 0.75 4.43 7.78
CA ILE A 29 1.62 4.30 6.62
C ILE A 29 1.03 5.09 5.46
N ALA A 30 -0.26 4.95 5.23
CA ALA A 30 -0.93 5.65 4.13
C ALA A 30 -0.80 7.16 4.27
N ALA A 31 -0.78 7.66 5.48
CA ALA A 31 -0.65 9.10 5.70
C ALA A 31 0.70 9.62 5.22
N ASP A 32 1.71 8.76 5.17
CA ASP A 32 3.04 9.15 4.68
C ASP A 32 3.09 9.20 3.15
N TYR A 33 2.06 8.70 2.49
CA TYR A 33 2.03 8.66 1.02
C TYR A 33 0.80 9.37 0.50
N PRO A 34 0.74 10.70 0.65
CA PRO A 34 -0.46 11.46 0.27
C PRO A 34 -0.74 11.41 -1.23
N VAL A 35 0.23 10.99 -2.04
CA VAL A 35 0.01 10.89 -3.47
C VAL A 35 -0.82 9.68 -3.85
N LEU A 36 -0.99 8.73 -2.94
CA LEU A 36 -1.78 7.53 -3.22
C LEU A 36 -3.27 7.86 -3.11
N THR A 37 -4.01 7.45 -4.11
CA THR A 37 -5.46 7.64 -4.10
C THR A 37 -6.12 6.53 -3.29
N THR A 38 -7.43 6.70 -3.04
CA THR A 38 -8.19 5.66 -2.37
C THR A 38 -8.12 4.35 -3.14
N ASP A 39 -8.18 4.41 -4.47
CA ASP A 39 -8.10 3.21 -5.29
C ASP A 39 -6.74 2.54 -5.13
N ASP A 40 -5.68 3.33 -5.07
CA ASP A 40 -4.34 2.80 -4.88
C ASP A 40 -4.23 2.09 -3.53
N LEU A 41 -4.77 2.71 -2.49
CA LEU A 41 -4.71 2.13 -1.16
C LEU A 41 -5.50 0.83 -1.08
N GLU A 42 -6.64 0.79 -1.76
CA GLU A 42 -7.44 -0.43 -1.79
C GLU A 42 -6.70 -1.56 -2.50
N ALA A 43 -6.01 -1.23 -3.58
CA ALA A 43 -5.24 -2.22 -4.31
C ALA A 43 -4.11 -2.77 -3.44
N ILE A 44 -3.44 -1.88 -2.70
CA ILE A 44 -2.36 -2.30 -1.81
C ILE A 44 -2.91 -3.20 -0.70
N ARG A 45 -4.03 -2.80 -0.12
CA ARG A 45 -4.64 -3.60 0.94
C ARG A 45 -5.03 -4.97 0.45
N ALA A 46 -5.64 -5.04 -0.72
CA ALA A 46 -6.05 -6.32 -1.28
C ALA A 46 -4.84 -7.23 -1.51
N ALA A 47 -3.75 -6.65 -2.01
CA ALA A 47 -2.54 -7.41 -2.25
C ALA A 47 -1.92 -7.92 -0.95
N LEU A 48 -2.00 -7.11 0.11
CA LEU A 48 -1.49 -7.53 1.42
C LEU A 48 -2.25 -8.73 1.95
N TYR A 49 -3.57 -8.73 1.75
CA TYR A 49 -4.37 -9.85 2.22
C TYR A 49 -4.12 -11.13 1.42
N MET A 50 -3.68 -11.00 0.19
CA MET A 50 -3.43 -12.15 -0.65
C MET A 50 -2.09 -12.79 -0.37
N GLU A 51 -1.27 -12.14 0.39
CA GLU A 51 0.01 -12.68 0.77
C GLU A 51 -0.06 -13.36 2.12
#